data_0a92d2674b14f00c2d1c9d39bb4351dc
#
_entry.id   0a92d2674b14f00c2d1c9d39bb4351dc
#
_cell.length_a   1.000
_cell.length_b   1.000
_cell.length_c   1.000
_cell.angle_alpha   90.00
_cell.angle_beta   90.00
_cell.angle_gamma   90.00
#
_symmetry.space_group_name_H-M   'P 1'
#
loop_
_entity.id
_entity.type
_entity.pdbx_description
1 polymer ?
#
loop_
_entity_poly.entity_id
_entity_poly.type
_entity_poly.pdbx_seq_one_letter_code
_entity_poly.pdbx_strand_id
1 'polypeptide(L)'
;MKIKKLSIVLFSAAAFFSAAYTQVSVDPADEFYEAALRWHIRGVVSELPQLKPYPQETVRRILLAVMERGDREEASDAREYYDRIFGKAWHISAEAKGATLIARNGTANERDIDGRLFFSLHGGGDVLFANGFGAGYRGGLSAKFLDTSSGVFKDAWASSAYDTFIDTIETGAAAIEFDADAIASYANEKISLSAGYNRTGYTNYIDGGNVLSPASFNAPQFSFAYDGRRLDFVQHFAALRASDMLGKNGPYGKFLSFHALRFTPNRKIRLSYYDSVVYGKRFDPSYLIPLPAGLIASANGYDDNVIAGLLFEYNFFSGVSWLTDLSINKLDIPQMARLRFNADNRLAFKTGLSYTPNDSPCKLLTFSYTIISPYTYTSEETNGESYNYHSYTNWGRSIGQSLPPNSDHISLKIKLEPVKRFTVSTFASITRHANVYQSYSNDELREMLSEGKRATDGSINSQHYASTQFLSESYVMYIARGGVEASYRFPRVKAGVFELNGIFSYTYVNNAGMDTPMFPGATGATTDAQFNDMRTAWENQLHDEYDIFFSLGVKWTY
;
A
#
# COMPACT_ATOMS: atom_id res chain seq x y z
N MET A 1 11.51 2.66 -39.69
CA MET A 1 12.57 3.40 -38.96
C MET A 1 12.40 3.39 -37.43
N LYS A 2 11.18 3.20 -36.88
CA LYS A 2 10.92 3.13 -35.43
C LYS A 2 11.41 1.83 -34.76
N ILE A 3 11.34 0.68 -35.45
CA ILE A 3 11.76 -0.63 -34.91
C ILE A 3 13.29 -0.71 -34.66
N LYS A 4 14.12 -0.10 -35.54
CA LYS A 4 15.58 -0.08 -35.32
C LYS A 4 16.01 0.76 -34.12
N LYS A 5 15.27 1.84 -33.78
CA LYS A 5 15.53 2.63 -32.56
C LYS A 5 15.13 1.88 -31.30
N LEU A 6 14.02 1.11 -31.35
CA LEU A 6 13.59 0.27 -30.23
C LEU A 6 14.59 -0.85 -29.95
N SER A 7 15.13 -1.49 -30.98
CA SER A 7 16.17 -2.54 -30.84
C SER A 7 17.49 -1.98 -30.26
N ILE A 8 17.86 -0.75 -30.60
CA ILE A 8 19.06 -0.08 -30.05
C ILE A 8 18.86 0.31 -28.59
N VAL A 9 17.66 0.80 -28.22
CA VAL A 9 17.33 1.13 -26.82
C VAL A 9 17.27 -0.12 -25.97
N LEU A 10 16.66 -1.20 -26.44
CA LEU A 10 16.63 -2.49 -25.75
C LEU A 10 18.04 -3.11 -25.60
N PHE A 11 18.88 -2.99 -26.65
CA PHE A 11 20.25 -3.51 -26.59
C PHE A 11 21.16 -2.63 -25.73
N SER A 12 20.98 -1.31 -25.74
CA SER A 12 21.72 -0.37 -24.88
C SER A 12 21.30 -0.51 -23.42
N ALA A 13 20.00 -0.67 -23.13
CA ALA A 13 19.50 -0.95 -21.79
C ALA A 13 20.03 -2.30 -21.26
N ALA A 14 20.02 -3.35 -22.09
CA ALA A 14 20.59 -4.66 -21.71
C ALA A 14 22.10 -4.63 -21.44
N ALA A 15 22.84 -3.71 -22.06
CA ALA A 15 24.30 -3.57 -21.86
C ALA A 15 24.67 -2.78 -20.58
N PHE A 16 23.76 -1.93 -20.06
CA PHE A 16 23.97 -1.18 -18.83
C PHE A 16 23.40 -1.83 -17.57
N PHE A 17 22.48 -2.78 -17.70
CA PHE A 17 21.79 -3.45 -16.57
C PHE A 17 22.24 -4.89 -16.45
N SER A 18 23.45 -5.12 -15.98
CA SER A 18 23.82 -6.40 -15.43
C SER A 18 23.55 -6.36 -13.93
N ALA A 19 22.43 -6.97 -13.50
CA ALA A 19 22.28 -7.41 -12.11
C ALA A 19 21.12 -6.89 -11.29
N ALA A 20 20.15 -7.71 -10.85
CA ALA A 20 19.51 -7.53 -9.56
C ALA A 20 18.54 -8.54 -9.05
N TYR A 21 18.41 -8.61 -7.77
CA TYR A 21 17.46 -9.43 -7.04
C TYR A 21 16.68 -8.63 -6.00
N THR A 22 15.59 -9.25 -5.43
CA THR A 22 14.82 -8.65 -4.33
C THR A 22 15.72 -7.96 -3.33
N GLN A 23 15.39 -6.72 -3.03
CA GLN A 23 16.22 -5.81 -2.26
C GLN A 23 15.52 -5.52 -0.94
N VAL A 24 15.93 -6.21 0.09
CA VAL A 24 15.39 -6.02 1.44
C VAL A 24 15.43 -4.56 1.88
N SER A 25 16.45 -3.84 1.49
CA SER A 25 16.64 -2.45 1.89
C SER A 25 15.95 -1.41 1.02
N VAL A 26 15.33 -1.81 -0.08
CA VAL A 26 14.55 -0.88 -0.94
C VAL A 26 13.09 -1.28 -1.09
N ASP A 27 12.75 -2.55 -0.87
CA ASP A 27 11.39 -3.05 -1.01
C ASP A 27 10.78 -3.46 0.35
N PRO A 28 9.91 -2.65 0.95
CA PRO A 28 9.25 -2.97 2.22
C PRO A 28 8.29 -4.17 2.14
N ALA A 29 8.07 -4.72 0.96
CA ALA A 29 7.24 -5.90 0.72
C ALA A 29 8.05 -7.19 0.52
N ASP A 30 9.39 -7.15 0.61
CA ASP A 30 10.20 -8.36 0.54
C ASP A 30 9.76 -9.39 1.59
N GLU A 31 9.78 -10.67 1.22
CA GLU A 31 9.37 -11.79 2.09
C GLU A 31 10.16 -11.85 3.42
N PHE A 32 11.34 -11.23 3.48
CA PHE A 32 12.11 -11.08 4.72
C PHE A 32 11.30 -10.38 5.82
N TYR A 33 10.52 -9.34 5.48
CA TYR A 33 9.74 -8.60 6.49
C TYR A 33 8.64 -9.44 7.13
N GLU A 34 8.05 -10.36 6.36
CA GLU A 34 7.10 -11.34 6.92
C GLU A 34 7.83 -12.37 7.81
N ALA A 35 9.00 -12.85 7.38
CA ALA A 35 9.82 -13.76 8.19
C ALA A 35 10.28 -13.07 9.48
N ALA A 36 10.75 -11.83 9.41
CA ALA A 36 11.14 -11.03 10.58
C ALA A 36 9.99 -10.85 11.57
N LEU A 37 8.78 -10.58 11.06
CA LEU A 37 7.57 -10.49 11.88
C LEU A 37 7.26 -11.83 12.59
N ARG A 38 7.34 -12.96 11.88
CA ARG A 38 7.16 -14.30 12.48
C ARG A 38 8.14 -14.54 13.63
N TRP A 39 9.43 -14.29 13.41
CA TRP A 39 10.47 -14.43 14.45
C TRP A 39 10.24 -13.50 15.64
N HIS A 40 9.70 -12.30 15.39
CA HIS A 40 9.34 -11.36 16.44
C HIS A 40 8.14 -11.85 17.27
N ILE A 41 7.07 -12.30 16.63
CA ILE A 41 5.87 -12.83 17.30
C ILE A 41 6.23 -14.07 18.13
N ARG A 42 7.15 -14.90 17.65
CA ARG A 42 7.68 -16.06 18.40
C ARG A 42 8.64 -15.68 19.53
N GLY A 43 9.09 -14.43 19.60
CA GLY A 43 10.00 -13.92 20.64
C GLY A 43 11.47 -14.23 20.39
N VAL A 44 11.86 -14.74 19.21
CA VAL A 44 13.25 -14.96 18.81
C VAL A 44 13.97 -13.62 18.59
N VAL A 45 13.27 -12.67 17.96
CA VAL A 45 13.69 -11.28 17.81
C VAL A 45 12.88 -10.42 18.79
N SER A 46 13.55 -9.76 19.71
CA SER A 46 12.88 -8.98 20.76
C SER A 46 12.14 -7.76 20.23
N GLU A 47 12.74 -7.09 19.25
CA GLU A 47 12.20 -5.84 18.69
C GLU A 47 12.49 -5.74 17.20
N LEU A 48 11.53 -5.17 16.46
CA LEU A 48 11.69 -4.77 15.08
C LEU A 48 11.66 -3.26 14.96
N PRO A 49 12.43 -2.66 14.03
CA PRO A 49 12.29 -1.24 13.71
C PRO A 49 10.87 -0.90 13.27
N GLN A 50 10.43 0.31 13.55
CA GLN A 50 9.08 0.76 13.22
C GLN A 50 8.91 1.06 11.73
N LEU A 51 9.97 1.52 11.07
CA LEU A 51 9.96 1.99 9.70
C LEU A 51 10.68 1.01 8.78
N LYS A 52 10.04 0.67 7.67
CA LYS A 52 10.58 -0.14 6.57
C LYS A 52 10.87 0.76 5.36
N PRO A 53 11.86 0.46 4.54
CA PRO A 53 12.79 -0.68 4.63
C PRO A 53 13.85 -0.48 5.74
N TYR A 54 14.33 -1.61 6.28
CA TYR A 54 15.37 -1.59 7.30
C TYR A 54 16.75 -1.35 6.69
N PRO A 55 17.65 -0.59 7.35
CA PRO A 55 19.05 -0.52 6.98
C PRO A 55 19.71 -1.90 6.91
N GLN A 56 20.63 -2.10 5.98
CA GLN A 56 21.31 -3.39 5.76
C GLN A 56 21.95 -3.95 7.03
N GLU A 57 22.59 -3.11 7.85
CA GLU A 57 23.18 -3.53 9.11
C GLU A 57 22.12 -4.03 10.10
N THR A 58 20.95 -3.43 10.10
CA THR A 58 19.83 -3.87 10.94
C THR A 58 19.31 -5.22 10.47
N VAL A 59 19.14 -5.42 9.14
CA VAL A 59 18.78 -6.72 8.55
C VAL A 59 19.80 -7.79 8.95
N ARG A 60 21.09 -7.48 8.83
CA ARG A 60 22.17 -8.40 9.22
C ARG A 60 22.07 -8.79 10.68
N ARG A 61 21.87 -7.84 11.58
CA ARG A 61 21.74 -8.09 13.03
C ARG A 61 20.53 -8.97 13.35
N ILE A 62 19.38 -8.73 12.72
CA ILE A 62 18.20 -9.58 12.88
C ILE A 62 18.51 -11.01 12.46
N LEU A 63 19.10 -11.23 11.28
CA LEU A 63 19.42 -12.56 10.78
C LEU A 63 20.41 -13.29 11.68
N LEU A 64 21.47 -12.61 12.15
CA LEU A 64 22.45 -13.21 13.07
C LEU A 64 21.80 -13.59 14.41
N ALA A 65 20.91 -12.75 14.94
CA ALA A 65 20.19 -13.04 16.19
C ALA A 65 19.27 -14.27 16.04
N VAL A 66 18.62 -14.44 14.88
CA VAL A 66 17.79 -15.63 14.60
C VAL A 66 18.65 -16.87 14.42
N MET A 67 19.79 -16.79 13.72
CA MET A 67 20.73 -17.91 13.61
C MET A 67 21.28 -18.39 14.95
N GLU A 68 21.40 -17.46 15.93
CA GLU A 68 21.91 -17.77 17.27
C GLU A 68 20.82 -18.30 18.22
N ARG A 69 19.59 -17.80 18.15
CA ARG A 69 18.54 -17.99 19.15
C ARG A 69 17.34 -18.77 18.67
N GLY A 70 17.15 -18.84 17.35
CA GLY A 70 16.05 -19.58 16.73
C GLY A 70 16.21 -21.08 16.84
N ASP A 71 15.12 -21.79 16.64
CA ASP A 71 15.18 -23.24 16.49
C ASP A 71 15.94 -23.64 15.20
N ARG A 72 16.07 -24.95 14.95
CA ARG A 72 16.84 -25.45 13.81
C ARG A 72 16.28 -25.00 12.45
N GLU A 73 14.95 -24.89 12.34
CA GLU A 73 14.28 -24.45 11.11
C GLU A 73 14.50 -22.95 10.91
N GLU A 74 14.22 -22.13 11.93
CA GLU A 74 14.40 -20.68 11.91
C GLU A 74 15.85 -20.28 11.60
N ALA A 75 16.81 -20.95 12.24
CA ALA A 75 18.24 -20.69 11.99
C ALA A 75 18.64 -21.07 10.55
N SER A 76 18.04 -22.14 9.99
CA SER A 76 18.24 -22.53 8.58
C SER A 76 17.65 -21.50 7.62
N ASP A 77 16.44 -21.01 7.90
CA ASP A 77 15.76 -19.99 7.10
C ASP A 77 16.53 -18.66 7.16
N ALA A 78 16.94 -18.24 8.35
CA ALA A 78 17.74 -17.02 8.52
C ALA A 78 19.07 -17.09 7.76
N ARG A 79 19.70 -18.27 7.71
CA ARG A 79 20.92 -18.48 6.92
C ARG A 79 20.65 -18.40 5.42
N GLU A 80 19.53 -18.96 4.93
CA GLU A 80 19.13 -18.85 3.53
C GLU A 80 18.87 -17.38 3.13
N TYR A 81 18.20 -16.61 4.00
CA TYR A 81 18.04 -15.16 3.81
C TYR A 81 19.38 -14.42 3.82
N TYR A 82 20.29 -14.76 4.75
CA TYR A 82 21.60 -14.12 4.85
C TYR A 82 22.42 -14.35 3.56
N ASP A 83 22.47 -15.59 3.09
CA ASP A 83 23.19 -15.95 1.86
C ASP A 83 22.55 -15.32 0.62
N ARG A 84 21.22 -15.18 0.61
CA ARG A 84 20.49 -14.50 -0.44
C ARG A 84 20.81 -13.01 -0.49
N ILE A 85 20.79 -12.33 0.65
CA ILE A 85 20.91 -10.87 0.74
C ILE A 85 22.38 -10.42 0.66
N PHE A 86 23.26 -11.06 1.41
CA PHE A 86 24.65 -10.62 1.58
C PHE A 86 25.68 -11.54 0.91
N GLY A 87 25.27 -12.68 0.38
CA GLY A 87 26.16 -13.63 -0.29
C GLY A 87 26.78 -13.11 -1.59
N LYS A 88 26.11 -12.18 -2.24
CA LYS A 88 26.60 -11.48 -3.45
C LYS A 88 26.17 -10.01 -3.39
N ALA A 89 27.06 -9.12 -3.84
CA ALA A 89 26.77 -7.70 -3.93
C ALA A 89 25.75 -7.36 -5.04
N TRP A 90 25.45 -8.29 -5.92
CA TRP A 90 24.56 -8.10 -7.05
C TRP A 90 23.87 -9.40 -7.49
N HIS A 91 22.71 -9.25 -8.08
CA HIS A 91 21.85 -10.31 -8.58
C HIS A 91 21.15 -9.92 -9.87
N ILE A 92 20.66 -10.86 -10.64
CA ILE A 92 19.77 -10.66 -11.78
C ILE A 92 18.50 -11.48 -11.55
N SER A 93 17.35 -10.93 -11.85
CA SER A 93 16.10 -11.67 -11.92
C SER A 93 15.38 -11.43 -13.24
N ALA A 94 14.80 -12.47 -13.76
CA ALA A 94 13.87 -12.40 -14.88
C ALA A 94 12.59 -13.14 -14.50
N GLU A 95 11.45 -12.59 -14.89
CA GLU A 95 10.15 -13.21 -14.68
C GLU A 95 9.36 -13.21 -15.98
N ALA A 96 8.70 -14.34 -16.25
CA ALA A 96 7.71 -14.47 -17.30
C ALA A 96 6.40 -14.94 -16.66
N LYS A 97 5.30 -14.26 -16.92
CA LYS A 97 4.00 -14.53 -16.30
C LYS A 97 2.88 -14.41 -17.33
N GLY A 98 2.01 -15.40 -17.38
CA GLY A 98 0.74 -15.34 -18.05
C GLY A 98 -0.40 -15.14 -17.06
N ALA A 99 -1.39 -14.35 -17.43
CA ALA A 99 -2.59 -14.18 -16.64
C ALA A 99 -3.84 -14.14 -17.51
N THR A 100 -4.94 -14.61 -16.95
CA THR A 100 -6.26 -14.55 -17.56
C THR A 100 -7.26 -14.03 -16.54
N LEU A 101 -8.10 -13.09 -16.96
CA LEU A 101 -9.26 -12.63 -16.24
C LEU A 101 -10.51 -13.01 -16.99
N ILE A 102 -11.46 -13.60 -16.29
CA ILE A 102 -12.82 -13.85 -16.78
C ILE A 102 -13.71 -12.97 -15.93
N ALA A 103 -14.26 -11.93 -16.54
CA ALA A 103 -15.17 -11.01 -15.88
C ALA A 103 -16.60 -11.19 -16.42
N ARG A 104 -17.59 -10.99 -15.57
CA ARG A 104 -18.98 -10.86 -15.96
C ARG A 104 -19.53 -9.57 -15.40
N ASN A 105 -19.87 -8.67 -16.30
CA ASN A 105 -20.64 -7.48 -16.00
C ASN A 105 -22.13 -7.79 -16.07
N GLY A 106 -22.87 -7.52 -14.99
CA GLY A 106 -24.26 -7.93 -14.84
C GLY A 106 -25.25 -7.25 -15.80
N THR A 107 -24.94 -6.06 -16.30
CA THR A 107 -25.86 -5.31 -17.18
C THR A 107 -25.96 -5.87 -18.59
N ALA A 108 -24.88 -6.40 -19.15
CA ALA A 108 -24.84 -6.91 -20.53
C ALA A 108 -25.00 -8.44 -20.60
N ASN A 109 -24.92 -9.15 -19.47
CA ASN A 109 -24.84 -10.62 -19.40
C ASN A 109 -23.70 -11.21 -20.28
N GLU A 110 -22.74 -10.37 -20.67
CA GLU A 110 -21.60 -10.71 -21.51
C GLU A 110 -20.46 -11.18 -20.62
N ARG A 111 -19.75 -12.21 -21.09
CA ARG A 111 -18.51 -12.67 -20.47
C ARG A 111 -17.36 -12.08 -21.24
N ASP A 112 -16.55 -11.30 -20.56
CA ASP A 112 -15.27 -10.84 -21.08
C ASP A 112 -14.17 -11.77 -20.60
N ILE A 113 -13.36 -12.24 -21.55
CA ILE A 113 -12.16 -13.02 -21.26
C ILE A 113 -10.99 -12.23 -21.81
N ASP A 114 -10.09 -11.87 -20.92
CA ASP A 114 -8.89 -11.14 -21.29
C ASP A 114 -7.65 -11.92 -20.86
N GLY A 115 -6.59 -11.86 -21.66
CA GLY A 115 -5.32 -12.52 -21.43
C GLY A 115 -4.17 -11.54 -21.48
N ARG A 116 -3.17 -11.74 -20.60
CA ARG A 116 -1.97 -10.89 -20.55
C ARG A 116 -0.71 -11.70 -20.40
N LEU A 117 0.34 -11.21 -21.05
CA LEU A 117 1.69 -11.68 -20.84
C LEU A 117 2.52 -10.56 -20.21
N PHE A 118 3.28 -10.93 -19.22
CA PHE A 118 4.17 -10.05 -18.50
C PHE A 118 5.57 -10.64 -18.53
N PHE A 119 6.55 -9.78 -18.83
CA PHE A 119 7.97 -10.11 -18.75
C PHE A 119 8.68 -9.03 -17.97
N SER A 120 9.57 -9.39 -17.08
CA SER A 120 10.41 -8.42 -16.38
C SER A 120 11.86 -8.88 -16.31
N LEU A 121 12.74 -7.89 -16.31
CA LEU A 121 14.16 -8.06 -16.08
C LEU A 121 14.62 -6.98 -15.13
N HIS A 122 15.15 -7.40 -13.98
CA HIS A 122 15.61 -6.49 -12.93
C HIS A 122 17.05 -6.77 -12.55
N GLY A 123 17.68 -5.66 -12.17
CA GLY A 123 19.01 -5.56 -11.69
C GLY A 123 19.16 -4.82 -10.33
N GLY A 124 20.04 -5.28 -9.30
CA GLY A 124 20.40 -4.58 -8.04
C GLY A 124 21.10 -5.44 -7.00
N GLY A 125 21.15 -5.00 -5.78
CA GLY A 125 21.83 -5.68 -4.68
C GLY A 125 21.73 -4.92 -3.37
N ASP A 126 21.98 -5.63 -2.30
CA ASP A 126 22.23 -5.07 -0.98
C ASP A 126 23.72 -5.19 -0.67
N VAL A 127 24.36 -4.09 -0.39
CA VAL A 127 25.78 -4.01 -0.09
C VAL A 127 25.96 -3.47 1.33
N LEU A 128 26.69 -4.21 2.13
CA LEU A 128 27.09 -3.78 3.46
C LEU A 128 28.58 -3.38 3.44
N PHE A 129 28.83 -2.15 3.84
CA PHE A 129 30.18 -1.61 4.01
C PHE A 129 30.65 -1.73 5.46
N ALA A 130 31.89 -1.35 5.72
CA ALA A 130 32.40 -1.28 7.09
C ALA A 130 31.64 -0.25 7.93
N ASN A 131 31.65 -0.46 9.25
CA ASN A 131 31.14 0.51 10.23
C ASN A 131 29.63 0.81 10.16
N GLY A 132 28.81 -0.13 9.67
CA GLY A 132 27.35 0.01 9.69
C GLY A 132 26.77 0.78 8.48
N PHE A 133 27.59 1.18 7.50
CA PHE A 133 27.11 1.73 6.25
C PHE A 133 26.63 0.63 5.32
N GLY A 134 25.59 0.93 4.56
CA GLY A 134 25.07 0.04 3.53
C GLY A 134 24.39 0.80 2.40
N ALA A 135 24.19 0.12 1.29
CA ALA A 135 23.43 0.60 0.15
C ALA A 135 22.59 -0.51 -0.45
N GLY A 136 21.39 -0.18 -0.87
CA GLY A 136 20.52 -1.03 -1.66
C GLY A 136 20.16 -0.31 -2.95
N TYR A 137 20.05 -1.05 -4.04
CA TYR A 137 19.67 -0.49 -5.33
C TYR A 137 18.95 -1.54 -6.17
N ARG A 138 17.98 -1.12 -6.93
CA ARG A 138 17.25 -1.92 -7.89
C ARG A 138 16.96 -1.08 -9.13
N GLY A 139 17.00 -1.69 -10.28
CA GLY A 139 16.53 -1.08 -11.50
C GLY A 139 16.13 -2.15 -12.50
N GLY A 140 15.15 -1.84 -13.34
CA GLY A 140 14.69 -2.81 -14.29
C GLY A 140 13.67 -2.28 -15.28
N LEU A 141 13.21 -3.20 -16.09
CA LEU A 141 12.14 -2.96 -17.04
C LEU A 141 11.14 -4.11 -16.99
N SER A 142 9.90 -3.77 -17.21
CA SER A 142 8.80 -4.72 -17.36
C SER A 142 8.07 -4.43 -18.68
N ALA A 143 7.70 -5.48 -19.39
CA ALA A 143 6.88 -5.38 -20.59
C ALA A 143 5.56 -6.11 -20.33
N LYS A 144 4.45 -5.40 -20.48
CA LYS A 144 3.08 -5.93 -20.41
C LYS A 144 2.49 -5.95 -21.81
N PHE A 145 2.08 -7.12 -22.27
CA PHE A 145 1.35 -7.27 -23.52
C PHE A 145 -0.13 -7.40 -23.19
N LEU A 146 -0.90 -6.44 -23.64
CA LEU A 146 -2.31 -6.27 -23.33
C LEU A 146 -3.15 -6.75 -24.50
N ASP A 147 -4.20 -7.51 -24.23
CA ASP A 147 -5.35 -7.52 -25.12
C ASP A 147 -6.17 -6.25 -24.82
N THR A 148 -6.25 -5.36 -25.79
CA THR A 148 -6.84 -4.02 -25.61
C THR A 148 -8.35 -4.01 -25.76
N SER A 149 -8.98 -5.16 -25.96
CA SER A 149 -10.40 -5.26 -26.31
C SER A 149 -11.35 -5.02 -25.15
N SER A 150 -10.93 -5.24 -23.91
CA SER A 150 -11.76 -4.99 -22.74
C SER A 150 -11.08 -4.06 -21.73
N GLY A 151 -11.77 -3.04 -21.27
CA GLY A 151 -11.31 -2.14 -20.20
C GLY A 151 -11.23 -2.75 -18.81
N VAL A 152 -11.47 -4.06 -18.68
CA VAL A 152 -11.71 -4.80 -17.44
C VAL A 152 -10.46 -4.97 -16.57
N PHE A 153 -9.24 -4.88 -17.14
CA PHE A 153 -8.03 -5.17 -16.41
C PHE A 153 -7.44 -4.00 -15.58
N LYS A 154 -8.07 -2.86 -15.55
CA LYS A 154 -7.48 -1.69 -14.87
C LYS A 154 -7.09 -1.99 -13.42
N ASP A 155 -7.82 -2.87 -12.73
CA ASP A 155 -7.66 -3.09 -11.29
C ASP A 155 -6.99 -4.41 -10.90
N ALA A 156 -7.10 -5.45 -11.73
CA ALA A 156 -6.51 -6.76 -11.40
C ALA A 156 -4.97 -6.77 -11.41
N TRP A 157 -4.33 -5.89 -12.18
CA TRP A 157 -2.88 -5.68 -12.15
C TRP A 157 -2.46 -4.64 -11.14
N ALA A 158 -3.32 -3.69 -10.82
CA ALA A 158 -3.14 -2.77 -9.70
C ALA A 158 -3.12 -3.51 -8.35
N SER A 159 -3.58 -4.75 -8.31
CA SER A 159 -3.47 -5.61 -7.12
C SER A 159 -2.04 -6.16 -6.92
N SER A 160 -1.15 -6.15 -7.92
CA SER A 160 0.26 -6.11 -7.63
C SER A 160 0.57 -4.72 -7.07
N ALA A 161 0.46 -4.57 -5.77
CA ALA A 161 0.53 -3.33 -5.00
C ALA A 161 1.86 -2.54 -5.14
N TYR A 162 2.63 -2.78 -6.18
CA TYR A 162 4.03 -2.43 -6.25
C TYR A 162 4.49 -1.97 -7.64
N ASP A 163 3.58 -1.38 -8.40
CA ASP A 163 3.99 -0.68 -9.62
C ASP A 163 4.83 0.54 -9.24
N THR A 164 6.14 0.39 -9.33
CA THR A 164 7.14 1.40 -8.95
C THR A 164 7.79 2.04 -10.17
N PHE A 165 7.11 2.03 -11.31
CA PHE A 165 7.68 2.52 -12.54
C PHE A 165 8.01 4.03 -12.46
N ILE A 166 9.14 4.39 -13.06
CA ILE A 166 9.57 5.79 -13.23
C ILE A 166 8.96 6.35 -14.50
N ASP A 167 8.85 5.53 -15.54
CA ASP A 167 8.36 5.93 -16.85
C ASP A 167 7.70 4.75 -17.57
N THR A 168 6.71 5.04 -18.39
CA THR A 168 5.96 4.08 -19.17
C THR A 168 5.95 4.48 -20.64
N ILE A 169 6.31 3.55 -21.52
CA ILE A 169 6.20 3.70 -22.96
C ILE A 169 5.07 2.80 -23.46
N GLU A 170 3.97 3.39 -23.88
CA GLU A 170 2.86 2.66 -24.48
C GLU A 170 3.00 2.56 -26.01
N THR A 171 2.87 1.37 -26.54
CA THR A 171 2.96 1.09 -27.97
C THR A 171 1.79 0.19 -28.42
N GLY A 172 0.59 0.74 -28.51
CA GLY A 172 -0.59 -0.05 -28.89
C GLY A 172 -0.88 -1.17 -27.87
N ALA A 173 -0.64 -2.43 -28.26
CA ALA A 173 -0.91 -3.60 -27.40
C ALA A 173 0.17 -3.89 -26.32
N ALA A 174 1.18 -3.05 -26.16
CA ALA A 174 2.26 -3.26 -25.18
C ALA A 174 2.55 -1.99 -24.38
N ALA A 175 2.79 -2.16 -23.07
CA ALA A 175 3.33 -1.14 -22.20
C ALA A 175 4.70 -1.60 -21.68
N ILE A 176 5.70 -0.73 -21.78
CA ILE A 176 7.04 -0.95 -21.21
C ILE A 176 7.20 0.02 -20.06
N GLU A 177 7.46 -0.51 -18.88
CA GLU A 177 7.61 0.24 -17.63
C GLU A 177 9.06 0.13 -17.15
N PHE A 178 9.59 1.24 -16.64
CA PHE A 178 10.91 1.31 -16.04
C PHE A 178 10.76 1.59 -14.57
N ASP A 179 11.46 0.85 -13.74
CA ASP A 179 11.54 1.10 -12.30
C ASP A 179 13.00 1.25 -11.86
N ALA A 180 13.19 2.03 -10.81
CA ALA A 180 14.45 2.12 -10.11
C ALA A 180 14.22 2.54 -8.66
N ASP A 181 14.95 1.91 -7.76
CA ASP A 181 15.00 2.21 -6.35
C ASP A 181 16.45 2.28 -5.91
N ALA A 182 16.75 3.18 -5.00
CA ALA A 182 18.07 3.24 -4.40
C ALA A 182 17.97 3.80 -2.98
N ILE A 183 18.75 3.25 -2.07
CA ILE A 183 18.85 3.72 -0.70
C ILE A 183 20.30 3.60 -0.21
N ALA A 184 20.78 4.64 0.45
CA ALA A 184 21.98 4.60 1.28
C ALA A 184 21.53 4.59 2.75
N SER A 185 22.19 3.82 3.58
CA SER A 185 21.85 3.72 4.98
C SER A 185 23.08 3.63 5.88
N TYR A 186 22.88 4.02 7.12
CA TYR A 186 23.79 3.81 8.23
C TYR A 186 22.99 3.28 9.41
N ALA A 187 23.50 2.28 10.11
CA ALA A 187 22.92 1.87 11.39
C ALA A 187 24.01 1.39 12.36
N ASN A 188 23.81 1.72 13.62
CA ASN A 188 24.49 1.14 14.75
C ASN A 188 23.46 0.62 15.76
N GLU A 189 23.86 0.33 17.00
CA GLU A 189 22.96 -0.19 18.04
C GLU A 189 21.82 0.74 18.44
N LYS A 190 21.97 2.06 18.22
CA LYS A 190 21.03 3.08 18.72
C LYS A 190 20.49 4.01 17.66
N ILE A 191 21.19 4.18 16.57
CA ILE A 191 20.85 5.18 15.55
C ILE A 191 20.83 4.52 14.20
N SER A 192 19.82 4.84 13.41
CA SER A 192 19.80 4.55 11.99
C SER A 192 19.43 5.78 11.18
N LEU A 193 20.07 5.88 10.02
CA LEU A 193 19.84 6.91 9.00
C LEU A 193 19.62 6.22 7.67
N SER A 194 18.71 6.73 6.88
CA SER A 194 18.58 6.30 5.50
C SER A 194 18.15 7.46 4.61
N ALA A 195 18.63 7.47 3.38
CA ALA A 195 18.22 8.41 2.35
C ALA A 195 18.17 7.69 1.00
N GLY A 196 17.14 7.96 0.20
CA GLY A 196 16.97 7.26 -1.05
C GLY A 196 15.77 7.69 -1.86
N TYR A 197 15.55 6.94 -2.92
CA TYR A 197 14.34 6.98 -3.74
C TYR A 197 13.70 5.59 -3.71
N ASN A 198 12.72 5.41 -2.84
CA ASN A 198 12.07 4.12 -2.61
C ASN A 198 10.72 4.33 -1.91
N ARG A 199 10.03 3.23 -1.61
CA ARG A 199 8.80 3.21 -0.81
C ARG A 199 9.11 3.05 0.68
N THR A 200 8.16 3.47 1.50
CA THR A 200 8.26 3.38 2.96
C THR A 200 7.01 2.75 3.53
N GLY A 201 7.17 1.92 4.55
CA GLY A 201 6.08 1.35 5.33
C GLY A 201 6.31 1.56 6.83
N TYR A 202 5.26 1.93 7.53
CA TYR A 202 5.24 2.02 9.00
C TYR A 202 4.33 0.91 9.54
N THR A 203 4.68 0.36 10.68
CA THR A 203 4.00 -0.73 11.38
C THR A 203 4.36 -2.15 10.94
N ASN A 204 3.95 -3.11 11.78
CA ASN A 204 4.15 -4.54 11.58
C ASN A 204 2.93 -5.24 10.91
N TYR A 205 1.93 -4.50 10.45
CA TYR A 205 0.92 -5.08 9.59
C TYR A 205 1.53 -5.51 8.25
N ILE A 206 1.16 -6.70 7.78
CA ILE A 206 1.64 -7.23 6.50
C ILE A 206 1.02 -6.47 5.33
N ASP A 207 -0.25 -6.08 5.45
CA ASP A 207 -1.04 -5.35 4.48
C ASP A 207 -1.01 -3.82 4.67
N GLY A 208 -0.07 -3.32 5.49
CA GLY A 208 0.11 -1.90 5.80
C GLY A 208 -0.76 -1.41 6.96
N GLY A 209 -0.32 -0.31 7.59
CA GLY A 209 -1.04 0.43 8.63
C GLY A 209 -1.88 1.57 8.07
N ASN A 210 -2.40 2.41 8.95
CA ASN A 210 -3.22 3.57 8.57
C ASN A 210 -2.39 4.73 8.01
N VAL A 211 -1.08 4.73 8.20
CA VAL A 211 -0.14 5.74 7.70
C VAL A 211 1.08 5.06 7.09
N LEU A 212 1.73 5.69 6.14
CA LEU A 212 2.94 5.19 5.45
C LEU A 212 2.77 3.74 4.97
N SER A 213 1.81 3.53 4.10
CA SER A 213 1.61 2.22 3.46
C SER A 213 2.68 1.95 2.40
N PRO A 214 3.27 0.74 2.36
CA PRO A 214 4.18 0.36 1.30
C PRO A 214 3.51 0.25 -0.08
N ALA A 215 2.20 0.39 -0.17
CA ALA A 215 1.45 0.43 -1.43
C ALA A 215 1.55 1.77 -2.17
N SER A 216 2.11 2.81 -1.55
CA SER A 216 2.35 4.11 -2.20
C SER A 216 3.45 4.01 -3.28
N PHE A 217 3.58 5.06 -4.11
CA PHE A 217 4.67 5.17 -5.07
C PHE A 217 6.00 5.54 -4.38
N ASN A 218 7.10 5.25 -5.04
CA ASN A 218 8.43 5.71 -4.65
C ASN A 218 8.48 7.23 -4.51
N ALA A 219 9.30 7.68 -3.56
CA ALA A 219 9.58 9.10 -3.34
C ALA A 219 11.03 9.32 -2.91
N PRO A 220 11.64 10.46 -3.26
CA PRO A 220 12.85 10.91 -2.60
C PRO A 220 12.56 11.09 -1.11
N GLN A 221 13.37 10.48 -0.26
CA GLN A 221 13.09 10.43 1.17
C GLN A 221 14.34 10.40 2.03
N PHE A 222 14.15 10.78 3.27
CA PHE A 222 15.14 10.70 4.32
C PHE A 222 14.48 10.23 5.62
N SER A 223 15.17 9.36 6.35
CA SER A 223 14.68 8.87 7.64
C SER A 223 15.81 8.88 8.66
N PHE A 224 15.43 9.19 9.90
CA PHE A 224 16.25 9.06 11.09
C PHE A 224 15.48 8.22 12.10
N ALA A 225 16.11 7.27 12.77
CA ALA A 225 15.54 6.58 13.90
C ALA A 225 16.56 6.49 15.04
N TYR A 226 16.03 6.60 16.26
CA TYR A 226 16.74 6.35 17.49
C TYR A 226 16.07 5.16 18.20
N ASP A 227 16.82 4.09 18.41
CA ASP A 227 16.39 2.89 19.09
C ASP A 227 16.95 2.92 20.54
N GLY A 228 16.11 3.33 21.49
CA GLY A 228 16.44 3.35 22.91
C GLY A 228 15.99 2.07 23.60
N ARG A 229 16.36 1.91 24.87
CA ARG A 229 15.99 0.71 25.65
C ARG A 229 14.48 0.55 25.88
N ARG A 230 13.75 1.65 26.00
CA ARG A 230 12.30 1.69 26.26
C ARG A 230 11.56 2.75 25.46
N LEU A 231 12.30 3.64 24.84
CA LEU A 231 11.75 4.77 24.09
C LEU A 231 12.49 4.87 22.77
N ASP A 232 11.76 4.70 21.68
CA ASP A 232 12.28 4.83 20.33
C ASP A 232 11.62 6.03 19.66
N PHE A 233 12.36 6.66 18.77
CA PHE A 233 11.89 7.79 17.99
C PHE A 233 12.19 7.57 16.52
N VAL A 234 11.26 7.94 15.65
CA VAL A 234 11.41 7.93 14.21
C VAL A 234 11.01 9.28 13.65
N GLN A 235 11.83 9.79 12.77
CA GLN A 235 11.53 10.90 11.86
C GLN A 235 11.66 10.43 10.42
N HIS A 236 10.65 10.75 9.61
CA HIS A 236 10.69 10.46 8.19
C HIS A 236 10.20 11.68 7.41
N PHE A 237 10.88 11.97 6.31
CA PHE A 237 10.53 13.03 5.38
C PHE A 237 10.53 12.48 3.96
N ALA A 238 9.53 12.86 3.16
CA ALA A 238 9.46 12.50 1.75
C ALA A 238 9.01 13.69 0.88
N ALA A 239 9.63 13.81 -0.30
CA ALA A 239 9.19 14.72 -1.33
C ALA A 239 8.22 13.99 -2.26
N LEU A 240 6.98 14.43 -2.29
CA LEU A 240 5.87 13.80 -2.98
C LEU A 240 5.56 14.52 -4.30
N ARG A 241 4.73 13.87 -5.13
CA ARG A 241 4.10 14.50 -6.29
C ARG A 241 2.62 14.77 -6.00
N ALA A 242 2.19 15.99 -6.36
CA ALA A 242 0.78 16.33 -6.38
C ALA A 242 0.05 15.57 -7.51
N SER A 243 -1.26 15.55 -7.48
CA SER A 243 -2.11 15.03 -8.54
C SER A 243 -3.24 16.04 -8.81
N ASP A 244 -3.82 16.02 -10.00
CA ASP A 244 -5.07 16.69 -10.24
C ASP A 244 -6.23 15.95 -9.55
N MET A 245 -7.45 16.50 -9.64
CA MET A 245 -8.64 15.88 -9.05
C MET A 245 -9.00 14.52 -9.67
N LEU A 246 -8.45 14.19 -10.84
CA LEU A 246 -8.66 12.92 -11.52
C LEU A 246 -7.54 11.91 -11.22
N GLY A 247 -6.63 12.23 -10.28
CA GLY A 247 -5.50 11.38 -9.93
C GLY A 247 -4.36 11.39 -10.95
N LYS A 248 -4.37 12.30 -11.94
CA LYS A 248 -3.30 12.42 -12.93
C LYS A 248 -2.09 13.13 -12.38
N ASN A 249 -0.98 12.93 -13.06
CA ASN A 249 0.34 13.45 -12.71
C ASN A 249 0.34 14.96 -12.56
N GLY A 250 0.73 15.42 -11.39
CA GLY A 250 0.99 16.81 -11.10
C GLY A 250 2.49 17.09 -10.83
N PRO A 251 2.84 18.35 -10.59
CA PRO A 251 4.21 18.74 -10.31
C PRO A 251 4.70 18.27 -8.95
N TYR A 252 6.01 18.30 -8.75
CA TYR A 252 6.61 18.21 -7.42
C TYR A 252 6.28 19.47 -6.60
N GLY A 253 6.63 19.45 -5.31
CA GLY A 253 6.37 20.58 -4.40
C GLY A 253 5.34 20.23 -3.33
N LYS A 254 5.02 18.94 -3.20
CA LYS A 254 4.27 18.35 -2.12
C LYS A 254 5.23 17.60 -1.20
N PHE A 255 5.02 17.65 0.09
CA PHE A 255 5.92 17.09 1.08
C PHE A 255 5.14 16.36 2.15
N LEU A 256 5.81 15.39 2.77
CA LEU A 256 5.34 14.68 3.94
C LEU A 256 6.43 14.73 5.02
N SER A 257 6.02 15.04 6.24
CA SER A 257 6.83 14.79 7.43
C SER A 257 6.06 13.87 8.37
N PHE A 258 6.76 12.92 8.98
CA PHE A 258 6.19 11.92 9.88
C PHE A 258 7.11 11.77 11.09
N HIS A 259 6.49 11.71 12.26
CA HIS A 259 7.15 11.42 13.53
C HIS A 259 6.47 10.25 14.23
N ALA A 260 7.24 9.43 14.89
CA ALA A 260 6.69 8.40 15.78
C ALA A 260 7.54 8.26 17.05
N LEU A 261 6.86 8.12 18.17
CA LEU A 261 7.47 7.87 19.47
C LEU A 261 6.89 6.57 20.01
N ARG A 262 7.73 5.54 20.20
CA ARG A 262 7.32 4.24 20.73
C ARG A 262 7.85 4.05 22.15
N PHE A 263 6.95 3.70 23.05
CA PHE A 263 7.25 3.30 24.42
C PHE A 263 7.06 1.79 24.60
N THR A 264 8.12 1.11 25.05
CA THR A 264 8.16 -0.35 25.28
C THR A 264 8.37 -0.62 26.77
N PRO A 265 7.30 -0.64 27.60
CA PRO A 265 7.42 -0.86 29.03
C PRO A 265 7.97 -2.25 29.37
N ASN A 266 7.67 -3.25 28.54
CA ASN A 266 8.14 -4.63 28.66
C ASN A 266 8.14 -5.32 27.28
N ARG A 267 8.63 -6.56 27.21
CA ARG A 267 8.74 -7.32 25.95
C ARG A 267 7.39 -7.64 25.27
N LYS A 268 6.27 -7.48 25.97
CA LYS A 268 4.93 -7.83 25.44
C LYS A 268 4.15 -6.63 24.94
N ILE A 269 4.41 -5.44 25.46
CA ILE A 269 3.60 -4.24 25.21
C ILE A 269 4.45 -3.19 24.51
N ARG A 270 3.90 -2.65 23.42
CA ARG A 270 4.42 -1.48 22.71
C ARG A 270 3.30 -0.50 22.46
N LEU A 271 3.56 0.75 22.81
CA LEU A 271 2.65 1.87 22.64
C LEU A 271 3.36 2.90 21.77
N SER A 272 2.79 3.26 20.64
CA SER A 272 3.36 4.31 19.81
C SER A 272 2.34 5.43 19.63
N TYR A 273 2.81 6.66 19.81
CA TYR A 273 2.18 7.85 19.25
C TYR A 273 2.86 8.17 17.94
N TYR A 274 2.11 8.58 16.94
CA TYR A 274 2.65 9.11 15.71
C TYR A 274 1.83 10.30 15.21
N ASP A 275 2.48 11.14 14.43
CA ASP A 275 1.82 12.17 13.64
C ASP A 275 2.47 12.27 12.26
N SER A 276 1.68 12.73 11.31
CA SER A 276 2.06 12.92 9.92
C SER A 276 1.42 14.15 9.38
N VAL A 277 2.16 14.95 8.62
CA VAL A 277 1.65 16.13 7.93
C VAL A 277 1.98 16.06 6.45
N VAL A 278 0.96 16.30 5.62
CA VAL A 278 1.12 16.52 4.19
C VAL A 278 0.86 17.99 3.90
N TYR A 279 1.81 18.64 3.22
CA TYR A 279 1.77 20.04 2.91
C TYR A 279 2.41 20.32 1.53
N GLY A 280 2.19 21.49 0.97
CA GLY A 280 2.69 21.78 -0.35
C GLY A 280 2.99 23.23 -0.64
N LYS A 281 3.53 23.48 -1.85
CA LYS A 281 3.94 24.77 -2.40
C LYS A 281 5.05 25.50 -1.65
N ARG A 282 5.50 24.98 -0.54
CA ARG A 282 6.62 25.48 0.27
C ARG A 282 7.38 24.31 0.87
N PHE A 283 8.66 24.48 1.10
CA PHE A 283 9.43 23.63 1.99
C PHE A 283 9.49 24.30 3.37
N ASP A 284 9.02 23.61 4.40
CA ASP A 284 9.00 24.14 5.76
C ASP A 284 9.87 23.26 6.68
N PRO A 285 11.06 23.74 7.07
CA PRO A 285 11.97 22.98 7.93
C PRO A 285 11.44 22.81 9.36
N SER A 286 10.42 23.57 9.79
CA SER A 286 9.84 23.42 11.12
C SER A 286 9.24 22.04 11.35
N TYR A 287 8.73 21.41 10.29
CA TYR A 287 8.24 20.03 10.33
C TYR A 287 9.32 18.95 10.44
N LEU A 288 10.60 19.33 10.42
CA LEU A 288 11.72 18.44 10.76
C LEU A 288 12.05 18.47 12.26
N ILE A 289 11.44 19.36 13.03
CA ILE A 289 11.61 19.41 14.49
C ILE A 289 10.73 18.31 15.10
N PRO A 290 11.24 17.52 16.07
CA PRO A 290 10.48 16.42 16.69
C PRO A 290 9.41 16.92 17.68
N LEU A 291 8.51 17.76 17.19
CA LEU A 291 7.31 18.24 17.86
C LEU A 291 6.08 17.80 17.09
N PRO A 292 4.93 17.60 17.75
CA PRO A 292 3.70 17.24 17.07
C PRO A 292 3.37 18.19 15.93
N ALA A 293 3.20 17.65 14.71
CA ALA A 293 2.99 18.43 13.51
C ALA A 293 1.75 19.34 13.57
N GLY A 294 0.71 18.90 14.29
CA GLY A 294 -0.49 19.72 14.52
C GLY A 294 -0.22 20.98 15.34
N LEU A 295 0.71 20.94 16.29
CA LEU A 295 1.13 22.13 17.05
C LEU A 295 1.91 23.09 16.17
N ILE A 296 2.79 22.57 15.32
CA ILE A 296 3.58 23.39 14.38
C ILE A 296 2.65 24.07 13.35
N ALA A 297 1.72 23.32 12.74
CA ALA A 297 0.75 23.84 11.80
C ALA A 297 -0.10 24.96 12.43
N SER A 298 -0.62 24.71 13.65
CA SER A 298 -1.42 25.67 14.39
C SER A 298 -0.63 26.94 14.76
N ALA A 299 0.61 26.79 15.21
CA ALA A 299 1.47 27.92 15.58
C ALA A 299 1.82 28.81 14.37
N ASN A 300 1.96 28.22 13.20
CA ASN A 300 2.27 28.94 11.96
C ASN A 300 1.03 29.41 11.19
N GLY A 301 -0.18 29.07 11.66
CA GLY A 301 -1.42 29.42 10.97
C GLY A 301 -1.61 28.72 9.62
N TYR A 302 -1.07 27.52 9.48
CA TYR A 302 -1.18 26.72 8.25
C TYR A 302 -2.37 25.77 8.28
N ASP A 303 -3.04 25.64 7.15
CA ASP A 303 -4.12 24.69 6.91
C ASP A 303 -3.57 23.40 6.25
N ASP A 304 -2.52 22.86 6.84
CA ASP A 304 -1.87 21.62 6.36
C ASP A 304 -2.63 20.37 6.85
N ASN A 305 -2.60 19.32 6.07
CA ASN A 305 -3.31 18.09 6.40
C ASN A 305 -2.53 17.24 7.41
N VAL A 306 -2.95 17.30 8.66
CA VAL A 306 -2.34 16.58 9.77
C VAL A 306 -3.14 15.33 10.12
N ILE A 307 -2.44 14.21 10.31
CA ILE A 307 -2.97 12.96 10.84
C ILE A 307 -2.17 12.62 12.09
N ALA A 308 -2.85 12.41 13.22
CA ALA A 308 -2.22 11.90 14.44
C ALA A 308 -2.81 10.55 14.82
N GLY A 309 -2.04 9.67 15.47
CA GLY A 309 -2.55 8.37 15.83
C GLY A 309 -1.81 7.67 16.97
N LEU A 310 -2.42 6.54 17.34
CA LEU A 310 -1.92 5.65 18.40
C LEU A 310 -1.85 4.23 17.84
N LEU A 311 -0.71 3.60 18.05
CA LEU A 311 -0.49 2.20 17.73
C LEU A 311 -0.24 1.42 19.01
N PHE A 312 -0.98 0.34 19.21
CA PHE A 312 -0.83 -0.59 20.31
C PHE A 312 -0.48 -1.97 19.79
N GLU A 313 0.59 -2.56 20.30
CA GLU A 313 0.97 -3.94 20.03
C GLU A 313 1.06 -4.72 21.33
N TYR A 314 0.45 -5.89 21.36
CA TYR A 314 0.48 -6.79 22.51
C TYR A 314 0.80 -8.23 22.07
N ASN A 315 1.92 -8.75 22.54
CA ASN A 315 2.31 -10.13 22.35
C ASN A 315 1.83 -10.95 23.56
N PHE A 316 0.73 -11.70 23.39
CA PHE A 316 0.09 -12.46 24.46
C PHE A 316 1.01 -13.54 25.03
N PHE A 317 1.53 -14.39 24.13
CA PHE A 317 2.48 -15.47 24.39
C PHE A 317 3.24 -15.77 23.10
N SER A 318 4.20 -16.69 23.18
CA SER A 318 4.95 -17.07 21.97
C SER A 318 4.00 -17.50 20.84
N GLY A 319 4.09 -16.82 19.73
CA GLY A 319 3.32 -17.11 18.52
C GLY A 319 2.03 -16.32 18.33
N VAL A 320 1.58 -15.47 19.27
CA VAL A 320 0.36 -14.65 19.09
C VAL A 320 0.63 -13.18 19.37
N SER A 321 0.32 -12.33 18.40
CA SER A 321 0.37 -10.88 18.50
C SER A 321 -0.95 -10.23 18.13
N TRP A 322 -1.34 -9.23 18.90
CA TRP A 322 -2.45 -8.33 18.61
C TRP A 322 -1.91 -6.93 18.33
N LEU A 323 -2.34 -6.34 17.24
CA LEU A 323 -1.96 -5.01 16.80
C LEU A 323 -3.21 -4.17 16.56
N THR A 324 -3.23 -2.95 17.07
CA THR A 324 -4.33 -2.00 16.87
C THR A 324 -3.78 -0.62 16.54
N ASP A 325 -4.32 0.00 15.52
CA ASP A 325 -3.89 1.28 14.96
C ASP A 325 -5.11 2.20 14.82
N LEU A 326 -5.09 3.35 15.47
CA LEU A 326 -6.10 4.39 15.36
C LEU A 326 -5.43 5.66 14.85
N SER A 327 -5.89 6.18 13.72
CA SER A 327 -5.47 7.47 13.18
C SER A 327 -6.65 8.43 13.08
N ILE A 328 -6.39 9.69 13.38
CA ILE A 328 -7.38 10.77 13.41
C ILE A 328 -6.85 11.90 12.53
N ASN A 329 -7.61 12.21 11.49
CA ASN A 329 -7.33 13.32 10.57
C ASN A 329 -8.14 14.58 10.95
N LYS A 330 -9.39 14.41 11.38
CA LYS A 330 -10.26 15.46 11.90
C LYS A 330 -11.17 14.88 12.97
N LEU A 331 -11.46 15.62 14.02
CA LEU A 331 -12.34 15.18 15.11
C LEU A 331 -13.24 16.30 15.56
N ASP A 332 -14.56 16.08 15.42
CA ASP A 332 -15.62 16.86 16.05
C ASP A 332 -16.14 16.08 17.27
N ILE A 333 -15.70 16.46 18.47
CA ILE A 333 -16.02 15.76 19.72
C ILE A 333 -17.53 15.69 19.99
N PRO A 334 -18.34 16.75 19.82
CA PRO A 334 -19.79 16.71 19.96
C PRO A 334 -20.47 15.68 19.06
N GLN A 335 -20.05 15.55 17.82
CA GLN A 335 -20.59 14.57 16.87
C GLN A 335 -20.12 13.16 17.19
N MET A 336 -18.85 13.00 17.56
CA MET A 336 -18.29 11.72 17.97
C MET A 336 -19.02 11.18 19.21
N ALA A 337 -19.34 12.02 20.19
CA ALA A 337 -20.11 11.63 21.37
C ALA A 337 -21.53 11.12 21.01
N ARG A 338 -22.04 11.49 19.83
CA ARG A 338 -23.31 11.00 19.27
C ARG A 338 -23.12 9.82 18.31
N LEU A 339 -21.90 9.25 18.22
CA LEU A 339 -21.50 8.17 17.30
C LEU A 339 -21.77 8.50 15.82
N ARG A 340 -21.65 9.76 15.44
CA ARG A 340 -21.78 10.18 14.05
C ARG A 340 -20.41 10.18 13.38
N PHE A 341 -20.22 9.25 12.46
CA PHE A 341 -19.02 9.14 11.62
C PHE A 341 -19.32 9.77 10.26
N ASN A 342 -19.17 11.07 10.19
CA ASN A 342 -19.37 11.88 8.99
C ASN A 342 -18.07 12.55 8.58
N ALA A 343 -18.16 13.44 7.60
CA ALA A 343 -17.02 14.20 7.08
C ALA A 343 -16.27 15.06 8.12
N ASP A 344 -16.87 15.36 9.27
CA ASP A 344 -16.23 16.09 10.37
C ASP A 344 -15.46 15.17 11.33
N ASN A 345 -15.70 13.87 11.25
CA ASN A 345 -14.98 12.84 12.01
C ASN A 345 -14.22 11.91 11.05
N ARG A 346 -13.03 12.34 10.64
CA ARG A 346 -12.16 11.62 9.70
C ARG A 346 -11.17 10.79 10.49
N LEU A 347 -11.41 9.49 10.51
CA LEU A 347 -10.57 8.55 11.23
C LEU A 347 -10.42 7.23 10.46
N ALA A 348 -9.29 6.57 10.67
CA ALA A 348 -9.09 5.19 10.28
C ALA A 348 -8.72 4.37 11.51
N PHE A 349 -9.34 3.20 11.62
CA PHE A 349 -9.07 2.24 12.68
C PHE A 349 -8.78 0.88 12.06
N LYS A 350 -7.71 0.24 12.53
CA LYS A 350 -7.35 -1.11 12.13
C LYS A 350 -7.00 -1.92 13.36
N THR A 351 -7.51 -3.14 13.44
CA THR A 351 -7.11 -4.10 14.46
C THR A 351 -6.88 -5.46 13.83
N GLY A 352 -5.94 -6.23 14.35
CA GLY A 352 -5.64 -7.53 13.80
C GLY A 352 -4.89 -8.44 14.75
N LEU A 353 -5.03 -9.73 14.50
CA LEU A 353 -4.34 -10.81 15.19
C LEU A 353 -3.42 -11.52 14.20
N SER A 354 -2.21 -11.81 14.63
CA SER A 354 -1.26 -12.65 13.91
C SER A 354 -0.89 -13.84 14.76
N TYR A 355 -0.88 -15.02 14.16
CA TYR A 355 -0.53 -16.26 14.82
C TYR A 355 0.50 -17.06 14.01
N THR A 356 1.59 -17.44 14.67
CA THR A 356 2.66 -18.28 14.10
C THR A 356 2.86 -19.50 14.99
N PRO A 357 2.27 -20.66 14.68
CA PRO A 357 2.43 -21.88 15.47
C PRO A 357 3.86 -22.43 15.39
N ASN A 358 4.24 -23.18 16.43
CA ASN A 358 5.48 -23.94 16.43
C ASN A 358 5.27 -25.28 15.71
N ASP A 359 6.32 -25.80 15.08
CA ASP A 359 6.36 -27.14 14.49
C ASP A 359 5.13 -27.47 13.62
N SER A 360 4.71 -26.53 12.80
CA SER A 360 3.50 -26.63 11.99
C SER A 360 3.77 -26.23 10.54
N PRO A 361 3.11 -26.87 9.57
CA PRO A 361 3.09 -26.38 8.20
C PRO A 361 2.50 -24.96 8.07
N CYS A 362 1.64 -24.53 9.02
CA CYS A 362 1.14 -23.17 9.07
C CYS A 362 2.26 -22.25 9.56
N LYS A 363 2.71 -21.34 8.68
CA LYS A 363 3.76 -20.38 9.02
C LYS A 363 3.20 -19.11 9.61
N LEU A 364 2.04 -18.67 9.12
CA LEU A 364 1.40 -17.45 9.57
C LEU A 364 -0.08 -17.49 9.28
N LEU A 365 -0.87 -17.09 10.27
CA LEU A 365 -2.29 -16.77 10.13
C LEU A 365 -2.46 -15.31 10.53
N THR A 366 -3.10 -14.51 9.70
CA THR A 366 -3.46 -13.12 10.03
C THR A 366 -4.95 -12.92 9.83
N PHE A 367 -5.55 -12.24 10.79
CA PHE A 367 -6.92 -11.75 10.71
C PHE A 367 -6.92 -10.27 11.00
N SER A 368 -7.58 -9.45 10.19
CA SER A 368 -7.68 -8.02 10.44
C SER A 368 -9.06 -7.46 10.11
N TYR A 369 -9.41 -6.40 10.83
CA TYR A 369 -10.56 -5.55 10.57
C TYR A 369 -10.08 -4.10 10.43
N THR A 370 -10.52 -3.44 9.37
CA THR A 370 -10.20 -2.04 9.08
C THR A 370 -11.50 -1.27 8.84
N ILE A 371 -11.56 -0.05 9.34
CA ILE A 371 -12.63 0.90 9.07
C ILE A 371 -12.01 2.26 8.74
N ILE A 372 -12.51 2.91 7.69
CA ILE A 372 -12.06 4.24 7.26
C ILE A 372 -13.29 5.09 7.02
N SER A 373 -13.45 6.15 7.82
CA SER A 373 -14.59 7.04 7.71
C SER A 373 -14.52 7.90 6.43
N PRO A 374 -15.65 8.50 5.99
CA PRO A 374 -15.68 9.34 4.79
C PRO A 374 -14.61 10.44 4.81
N TYR A 375 -14.01 10.70 3.65
CA TYR A 375 -12.99 11.73 3.41
C TYR A 375 -11.73 11.65 4.28
N THR A 376 -11.53 10.58 5.04
CA THR A 376 -10.23 10.33 5.69
C THR A 376 -9.13 10.38 4.63
N TYR A 377 -8.00 11.01 4.92
CA TYR A 377 -6.89 11.28 4.01
C TYR A 377 -7.14 12.42 2.99
N THR A 378 -8.35 12.91 2.86
CA THR A 378 -8.69 14.00 1.94
C THR A 378 -8.47 15.35 2.62
N SER A 379 -7.92 16.31 1.89
CA SER A 379 -7.95 17.72 2.24
C SER A 379 -8.80 18.47 1.23
N GLU A 380 -9.57 19.42 1.71
CA GLU A 380 -10.28 20.35 0.84
C GLU A 380 -9.26 21.24 0.14
N GLU A 381 -9.30 21.24 -1.19
CA GLU A 381 -8.51 22.19 -1.96
C GLU A 381 -9.24 23.54 -1.94
N THR A 382 -8.47 24.61 -1.73
CA THR A 382 -8.98 25.96 -1.88
C THR A 382 -9.38 26.21 -3.33
N ASN A 383 -10.52 26.87 -3.53
CA ASN A 383 -11.09 27.17 -4.84
C ASN A 383 -10.05 27.68 -5.84
N GLY A 384 -9.96 27.03 -7.00
CA GLY A 384 -9.12 27.43 -8.12
C GLY A 384 -7.78 26.69 -8.26
N GLU A 385 -7.46 25.75 -7.39
CA GLU A 385 -6.24 24.96 -7.52
C GLU A 385 -6.41 23.82 -8.52
N SER A 386 -5.43 23.69 -9.42
CA SER A 386 -5.42 22.61 -10.44
C SER A 386 -4.90 21.28 -9.91
N TYR A 387 -4.19 21.30 -8.77
CA TYR A 387 -3.52 20.12 -8.20
C TYR A 387 -3.71 20.03 -6.70
N ASN A 388 -3.86 18.80 -6.21
CA ASN A 388 -4.01 18.51 -4.79
C ASN A 388 -2.65 18.38 -4.09
N TYR A 389 -2.31 19.36 -3.26
CA TYR A 389 -1.08 19.39 -2.47
C TYR A 389 -1.24 18.90 -1.03
N HIS A 390 -2.47 18.75 -0.53
CA HIS A 390 -2.72 18.49 0.88
C HIS A 390 -3.37 17.15 1.17
N SER A 391 -4.06 16.49 0.21
CA SER A 391 -4.56 15.13 0.44
C SER A 391 -3.42 14.16 0.70
N TYR A 392 -3.66 13.15 1.52
CA TYR A 392 -2.67 12.16 1.96
C TYR A 392 -2.35 11.14 0.85
N THR A 393 -1.84 11.66 -0.27
CA THR A 393 -1.53 10.91 -1.49
C THR A 393 -0.15 11.26 -2.03
N ASN A 394 0.46 10.30 -2.73
CA ASN A 394 1.61 10.52 -3.60
C ASN A 394 1.21 10.12 -5.02
N TRP A 395 1.23 11.08 -5.95
CA TRP A 395 0.85 10.86 -7.34
C TRP A 395 -0.56 10.22 -7.50
N GLY A 396 -1.52 10.70 -6.71
CA GLY A 396 -2.90 10.22 -6.70
C GLY A 396 -3.14 8.92 -5.90
N ARG A 397 -2.10 8.17 -5.51
CA ARG A 397 -2.22 6.96 -4.70
C ARG A 397 -2.13 7.29 -3.21
N SER A 398 -2.98 6.67 -2.40
CA SER A 398 -2.95 6.85 -0.94
C SER A 398 -1.58 6.48 -0.36
N ILE A 399 -1.10 7.31 0.58
CA ILE A 399 0.06 7.02 1.43
C ILE A 399 -0.39 6.26 2.69
N GLY A 400 -1.66 6.32 3.03
CA GLY A 400 -2.30 5.54 4.10
C GLY A 400 -2.78 4.18 3.62
N GLN A 401 -3.94 3.75 4.07
CA GLN A 401 -4.56 2.51 3.60
C GLN A 401 -4.82 2.55 2.08
N SER A 402 -4.68 1.39 1.45
CA SER A 402 -5.10 1.19 0.06
C SER A 402 -6.62 1.10 -0.10
N LEU A 403 -7.32 0.78 0.98
CA LEU A 403 -8.78 0.78 1.04
C LEU A 403 -9.30 2.22 0.90
N PRO A 404 -10.25 2.49 0.01
CA PRO A 404 -10.83 3.84 -0.11
C PRO A 404 -11.57 4.24 1.17
N PRO A 405 -11.59 5.53 1.52
CA PRO A 405 -12.44 6.04 2.61
C PRO A 405 -13.92 5.72 2.39
N ASN A 406 -14.71 5.79 3.46
CA ASN A 406 -16.09 5.31 3.54
C ASN A 406 -16.22 3.81 3.27
N SER A 407 -15.31 3.05 3.89
CA SER A 407 -15.26 1.59 3.77
C SER A 407 -14.93 0.92 5.08
N ASP A 408 -15.39 -0.33 5.20
CA ASP A 408 -14.77 -1.27 6.13
C ASP A 408 -14.35 -2.57 5.44
N HIS A 409 -13.46 -3.31 6.08
CA HIS A 409 -12.82 -4.47 5.48
C HIS A 409 -12.43 -5.50 6.54
N ILE A 410 -12.85 -6.72 6.32
CA ILE A 410 -12.40 -7.89 7.08
C ILE A 410 -11.51 -8.72 6.18
N SER A 411 -10.36 -9.15 6.67
CA SER A 411 -9.48 -10.05 5.93
C SER A 411 -8.93 -11.18 6.78
N LEU A 412 -8.75 -12.34 6.16
CA LEU A 412 -8.08 -13.51 6.68
C LEU A 412 -7.06 -13.97 5.66
N LYS A 413 -5.81 -14.19 6.10
CA LYS A 413 -4.76 -14.80 5.28
C LYS A 413 -4.09 -15.92 6.08
N ILE A 414 -3.88 -17.06 5.42
CA ILE A 414 -3.19 -18.22 5.98
C ILE A 414 -2.06 -18.58 5.04
N LYS A 415 -0.84 -18.63 5.56
CA LYS A 415 0.35 -19.06 4.83
C LYS A 415 0.80 -20.42 5.34
N LEU A 416 0.92 -21.35 4.44
CA LEU A 416 1.33 -22.74 4.69
C LEU A 416 2.64 -23.02 3.95
N GLU A 417 3.49 -23.83 4.54
CA GLU A 417 4.63 -24.49 3.89
C GLU A 417 4.54 -26.00 4.18
N PRO A 418 3.70 -26.74 3.43
CA PRO A 418 3.46 -28.16 3.66
C PRO A 418 4.72 -29.01 3.50
N VAL A 419 5.58 -28.62 2.58
CA VAL A 419 6.92 -29.17 2.36
C VAL A 419 7.90 -28.05 2.10
N LYS A 420 9.14 -28.22 2.46
CA LYS A 420 10.18 -27.18 2.29
C LYS A 420 10.17 -26.60 0.87
N ARG A 421 10.17 -25.28 0.76
CA ARG A 421 10.15 -24.50 -0.50
C ARG A 421 8.82 -24.51 -1.27
N PHE A 422 7.80 -25.19 -0.78
CA PHE A 422 6.47 -25.10 -1.35
C PHE A 422 5.58 -24.30 -0.42
N THR A 423 5.26 -23.08 -0.81
CA THR A 423 4.41 -22.16 -0.05
C THR A 423 3.04 -22.09 -0.69
N VAL A 424 2.01 -22.15 0.15
CA VAL A 424 0.62 -21.91 -0.24
C VAL A 424 0.03 -20.86 0.68
N SER A 425 -0.48 -19.78 0.11
CA SER A 425 -1.23 -18.75 0.85
C SER A 425 -2.67 -18.77 0.41
N THR A 426 -3.60 -18.88 1.35
CA THR A 426 -5.02 -18.69 1.11
C THR A 426 -5.45 -17.37 1.72
N PHE A 427 -6.34 -16.66 1.05
CA PHE A 427 -6.88 -15.41 1.56
C PHE A 427 -8.39 -15.33 1.29
N ALA A 428 -9.09 -14.65 2.20
CA ALA A 428 -10.49 -14.30 2.04
C ALA A 428 -10.72 -12.91 2.64
N SER A 429 -11.55 -12.12 2.00
CA SER A 429 -11.92 -10.79 2.50
C SER A 429 -13.34 -10.41 2.12
N ILE A 430 -13.92 -9.54 2.93
CA ILE A 430 -15.18 -8.87 2.66
C ILE A 430 -14.95 -7.38 2.89
N THR A 431 -15.27 -6.58 1.90
CA THR A 431 -15.23 -5.11 1.96
C THR A 431 -16.65 -4.59 1.79
N ARG A 432 -17.05 -3.64 2.65
CA ARG A 432 -18.17 -2.76 2.35
C ARG A 432 -17.62 -1.42 1.94
N HIS A 433 -18.12 -0.87 0.85
CA HIS A 433 -17.75 0.46 0.39
C HIS A 433 -19.02 1.24 0.01
N ALA A 434 -19.05 2.50 0.35
CA ALA A 434 -20.17 3.35 -0.02
C ALA A 434 -20.24 3.51 -1.54
N ASN A 435 -21.43 3.45 -2.07
CA ASN A 435 -21.74 4.02 -3.38
C ASN A 435 -21.87 5.55 -3.25
N VAL A 436 -22.22 6.24 -4.30
CA VAL A 436 -22.55 7.68 -4.25
C VAL A 436 -23.62 7.90 -3.18
N TYR A 437 -23.41 8.88 -2.30
CA TYR A 437 -24.32 9.16 -1.20
C TYR A 437 -25.71 9.53 -1.71
N GLN A 438 -26.69 8.69 -1.38
CA GLN A 438 -28.05 8.75 -1.93
C GLN A 438 -28.98 9.64 -1.12
N SER A 439 -28.62 9.91 0.14
CA SER A 439 -29.47 10.63 1.09
C SER A 439 -29.39 12.17 0.98
N TYR A 440 -28.72 12.71 -0.04
CA TYR A 440 -28.79 14.14 -0.33
C TYR A 440 -30.23 14.57 -0.59
N SER A 441 -30.70 15.60 0.10
CA SER A 441 -31.93 16.28 -0.27
C SER A 441 -31.75 16.99 -1.61
N ASN A 442 -32.86 17.26 -2.31
CA ASN A 442 -32.78 17.97 -3.59
C ASN A 442 -32.25 19.41 -3.43
N ASP A 443 -32.49 20.04 -2.26
CA ASP A 443 -31.97 21.38 -1.96
C ASP A 443 -30.43 21.33 -1.75
N GLU A 444 -29.93 20.34 -1.00
CA GLU A 444 -28.49 20.11 -0.86
C GLU A 444 -27.82 19.87 -2.23
N LEU A 445 -28.45 19.08 -3.09
CA LEU A 445 -27.94 18.84 -4.44
C LEU A 445 -27.87 20.10 -5.29
N ARG A 446 -28.89 20.98 -5.22
CA ARG A 446 -28.88 22.26 -5.93
C ARG A 446 -27.76 23.17 -5.43
N GLU A 447 -27.60 23.27 -4.11
CA GLU A 447 -26.51 24.03 -3.50
C GLU A 447 -25.16 23.53 -3.96
N MET A 448 -24.89 22.21 -3.82
CA MET A 448 -23.65 21.58 -4.27
C MET A 448 -23.35 21.86 -5.75
N LEU A 449 -24.34 21.64 -6.61
CA LEU A 449 -24.19 21.81 -8.05
C LEU A 449 -24.00 23.27 -8.45
N SER A 450 -24.62 24.21 -7.72
CA SER A 450 -24.42 25.66 -7.92
C SER A 450 -22.98 26.08 -7.60
N GLU A 451 -22.34 25.39 -6.67
CA GLU A 451 -20.93 25.56 -6.30
C GLU A 451 -19.95 24.74 -7.18
N GLY A 452 -20.45 24.04 -8.20
CA GLY A 452 -19.64 23.18 -9.05
C GLY A 452 -19.21 21.87 -8.41
N LYS A 453 -19.79 21.51 -7.26
CA LYS A 453 -19.55 20.25 -6.56
C LYS A 453 -20.40 19.12 -7.16
N ARG A 454 -20.03 17.88 -6.87
CA ARG A 454 -20.74 16.67 -7.34
C ARG A 454 -21.05 15.75 -6.16
N ALA A 455 -22.09 14.94 -6.31
CA ALA A 455 -22.34 13.84 -5.38
C ALA A 455 -21.13 12.88 -5.34
N THR A 456 -20.79 12.39 -4.17
CA THR A 456 -19.56 11.65 -3.90
C THR A 456 -19.83 10.44 -3.00
N ASP A 457 -18.97 9.44 -3.09
CA ASP A 457 -18.92 8.27 -2.22
C ASP A 457 -18.11 8.50 -0.93
N GLY A 458 -17.45 9.64 -0.80
CA GLY A 458 -16.61 9.98 0.34
C GLY A 458 -15.16 9.51 0.22
N SER A 459 -14.73 9.01 -0.94
CA SER A 459 -13.36 8.54 -1.20
C SER A 459 -12.34 9.68 -1.32
N ILE A 460 -11.05 9.34 -1.39
CA ILE A 460 -9.96 10.32 -1.59
C ILE A 460 -10.15 11.02 -2.94
N ASN A 461 -9.80 12.30 -3.00
CA ASN A 461 -9.94 13.16 -4.17
C ASN A 461 -11.40 13.46 -4.57
N SER A 462 -12.38 12.98 -3.82
CA SER A 462 -13.76 13.42 -3.95
C SER A 462 -13.96 14.79 -3.28
N GLN A 463 -14.88 15.58 -3.81
CA GLN A 463 -15.23 16.86 -3.19
C GLN A 463 -15.91 16.60 -1.86
N HIS A 464 -15.46 17.31 -0.83
CA HIS A 464 -15.97 17.16 0.52
C HIS A 464 -17.41 17.65 0.64
N TYR A 465 -18.25 16.83 1.32
CA TYR A 465 -19.60 17.22 1.69
C TYR A 465 -19.92 16.78 3.14
N ALA A 466 -20.28 17.75 3.98
CA ALA A 466 -20.37 17.56 5.44
C ALA A 466 -21.45 16.56 5.87
N SER A 467 -22.52 16.38 5.10
CA SER A 467 -23.60 15.46 5.43
C SER A 467 -23.32 14.00 5.14
N THR A 468 -22.26 13.66 4.36
CA THR A 468 -21.90 12.28 4.06
C THR A 468 -21.58 11.51 5.34
N GLN A 469 -22.33 10.45 5.62
CA GLN A 469 -22.16 9.60 6.80
C GLN A 469 -21.55 8.26 6.41
N PHE A 470 -20.91 7.59 7.37
CA PHE A 470 -20.25 6.31 7.16
C PHE A 470 -21.25 5.20 6.83
N LEU A 471 -21.13 4.61 5.65
CA LEU A 471 -21.92 3.47 5.15
C LEU A 471 -23.43 3.59 5.42
N SER A 472 -23.98 4.81 5.31
CA SER A 472 -25.38 5.07 5.61
C SER A 472 -26.30 4.96 4.39
N GLU A 473 -25.76 4.65 3.24
CA GLU A 473 -26.46 4.53 1.96
C GLU A 473 -27.33 3.28 1.92
N SER A 474 -28.46 3.35 1.19
CA SER A 474 -29.36 2.20 0.99
C SER A 474 -28.73 1.09 0.16
N TYR A 475 -27.82 1.45 -0.75
CA TYR A 475 -27.14 0.53 -1.69
C TYR A 475 -25.64 0.53 -1.46
N VAL A 476 -25.22 0.04 -0.31
CA VAL A 476 -23.78 -0.18 -0.03
C VAL A 476 -23.25 -1.26 -0.95
N MET A 477 -22.05 -1.05 -1.48
CA MET A 477 -21.35 -2.03 -2.30
C MET A 477 -20.68 -3.07 -1.40
N TYR A 478 -20.92 -4.36 -1.67
CA TYR A 478 -20.26 -5.47 -0.98
C TYR A 478 -19.30 -6.17 -1.94
N ILE A 479 -18.03 -6.25 -1.56
CA ILE A 479 -16.98 -6.90 -2.33
C ILE A 479 -16.47 -8.11 -1.53
N ALA A 480 -16.78 -9.32 -1.99
CA ALA A 480 -16.24 -10.55 -1.41
C ALA A 480 -15.13 -11.09 -2.32
N ARG A 481 -13.93 -11.30 -1.76
CA ARG A 481 -12.78 -11.81 -2.50
C ARG A 481 -12.16 -12.98 -1.76
N GLY A 482 -11.80 -14.03 -2.51
CA GLY A 482 -11.05 -15.16 -1.97
C GLY A 482 -10.10 -15.72 -3.01
N GLY A 483 -9.04 -16.39 -2.56
CA GLY A 483 -8.08 -16.93 -3.49
C GLY A 483 -7.00 -17.78 -2.83
N VAL A 484 -6.16 -18.32 -3.71
CA VAL A 484 -5.00 -19.13 -3.35
C VAL A 484 -3.81 -18.67 -4.18
N GLU A 485 -2.71 -18.44 -3.51
CA GLU A 485 -1.40 -18.22 -4.10
C GLU A 485 -0.52 -19.43 -3.77
N ALA A 486 0.19 -19.96 -4.75
CA ALA A 486 1.12 -21.06 -4.54
C ALA A 486 2.46 -20.74 -5.19
N SER A 487 3.55 -21.05 -4.52
CA SER A 487 4.89 -20.93 -5.09
C SER A 487 5.75 -22.14 -4.72
N TYR A 488 6.59 -22.54 -5.66
CA TYR A 488 7.58 -23.58 -5.43
C TYR A 488 8.96 -23.08 -5.86
N ARG A 489 9.87 -23.00 -4.92
CA ARG A 489 11.26 -22.58 -5.16
C ARG A 489 12.14 -23.81 -5.34
N PHE A 490 12.65 -23.99 -6.54
CA PHE A 490 13.56 -25.12 -6.85
C PHE A 490 14.88 -25.00 -6.09
N PRO A 491 15.55 -26.12 -5.80
CA PRO A 491 16.90 -26.09 -5.26
C PRO A 491 17.84 -25.29 -6.16
N ARG A 492 18.76 -24.55 -5.55
CA ARG A 492 19.74 -23.74 -6.28
C ARG A 492 20.61 -24.63 -7.17
N VAL A 493 20.72 -24.29 -8.43
CA VAL A 493 21.63 -24.88 -9.41
C VAL A 493 22.71 -23.85 -9.81
N LYS A 494 23.72 -24.27 -10.59
CA LYS A 494 24.78 -23.35 -11.06
C LYS A 494 24.22 -22.13 -11.83
N ALA A 495 23.11 -22.33 -12.53
CA ALA A 495 22.43 -21.28 -13.31
C ALA A 495 21.55 -20.35 -12.45
N GLY A 496 21.44 -20.56 -11.14
CA GLY A 496 20.61 -19.75 -10.25
C GLY A 496 19.49 -20.53 -9.56
N VAL A 497 18.45 -19.82 -9.14
CA VAL A 497 17.24 -20.35 -8.51
C VAL A 497 16.06 -20.11 -9.44
N PHE A 498 15.24 -21.11 -9.65
CA PHE A 498 13.96 -21.00 -10.35
C PHE A 498 12.83 -21.05 -9.33
N GLU A 499 11.80 -20.28 -9.57
CA GLU A 499 10.58 -20.28 -8.78
C GLU A 499 9.37 -20.32 -9.72
N LEU A 500 8.46 -21.26 -9.49
CA LEU A 500 7.16 -21.34 -10.14
C LEU A 500 6.15 -20.69 -9.19
N ASN A 501 5.36 -19.76 -9.67
CA ASN A 501 4.31 -19.10 -8.91
C ASN A 501 2.98 -19.17 -9.65
N GLY A 502 1.89 -19.22 -8.90
CA GLY A 502 0.55 -19.22 -9.45
C GLY A 502 -0.42 -18.56 -8.48
N ILE A 503 -1.42 -17.89 -9.02
CA ILE A 503 -2.51 -17.26 -8.27
C ILE A 503 -3.83 -17.66 -8.90
N PHE A 504 -4.79 -18.01 -8.07
CA PHE A 504 -6.19 -18.10 -8.42
C PHE A 504 -6.99 -17.24 -7.47
N SER A 505 -7.87 -16.37 -7.96
CA SER A 505 -8.80 -15.63 -7.11
C SER A 505 -10.15 -15.45 -7.76
N TYR A 506 -11.16 -15.35 -6.91
CA TYR A 506 -12.53 -15.03 -7.25
C TYR A 506 -12.93 -13.77 -6.50
N THR A 507 -13.54 -12.81 -7.20
CA THR A 507 -14.12 -11.59 -6.63
C THR A 507 -15.59 -11.52 -7.05
N TYR A 508 -16.44 -11.20 -6.09
CA TYR A 508 -17.86 -10.92 -6.30
C TYR A 508 -18.16 -9.53 -5.76
N VAL A 509 -18.85 -8.74 -6.55
CA VAL A 509 -19.29 -7.39 -6.19
C VAL A 509 -20.81 -7.33 -6.30
N ASN A 510 -21.47 -6.98 -5.21
CA ASN A 510 -22.89 -6.69 -5.18
C ASN A 510 -23.10 -5.17 -5.17
N ASN A 511 -24.12 -4.69 -5.84
CA ASN A 511 -24.41 -3.27 -6.01
C ASN A 511 -23.25 -2.48 -6.64
N ALA A 512 -22.60 -3.03 -7.66
CA ALA A 512 -21.60 -2.29 -8.43
C ALA A 512 -22.25 -1.07 -9.10
N GLY A 513 -21.75 0.12 -8.85
CA GLY A 513 -22.31 1.38 -9.36
C GLY A 513 -21.50 2.61 -9.02
N MET A 514 -20.39 2.44 -8.30
CA MET A 514 -19.53 3.51 -7.82
C MET A 514 -19.04 4.43 -8.96
N ASP A 515 -18.68 3.87 -10.11
CA ASP A 515 -18.17 4.61 -11.27
C ASP A 515 -19.27 5.25 -12.12
N THR A 516 -20.54 5.03 -11.80
CA THR A 516 -21.67 5.55 -12.57
C THR A 516 -22.16 6.84 -11.92
N PRO A 517 -22.11 8.00 -12.62
CA PRO A 517 -22.59 9.25 -12.05
C PRO A 517 -24.09 9.18 -11.79
N MET A 518 -24.51 9.44 -10.54
CA MET A 518 -25.92 9.41 -10.13
C MET A 518 -26.72 10.55 -10.78
N PHE A 519 -26.10 11.71 -11.00
CA PHE A 519 -26.75 12.93 -11.49
C PHE A 519 -26.09 13.48 -12.75
N PRO A 520 -26.07 12.72 -13.87
CA PRO A 520 -25.40 13.15 -15.08
C PRO A 520 -26.07 14.41 -15.69
N GLY A 521 -25.27 15.46 -15.89
CA GLY A 521 -25.76 16.73 -16.45
C GLY A 521 -26.67 17.56 -15.56
N ALA A 522 -26.85 17.20 -14.29
CA ALA A 522 -27.63 17.99 -13.34
C ALA A 522 -26.94 19.34 -13.04
N THR A 523 -27.73 20.34 -12.75
CA THR A 523 -27.31 21.72 -12.43
C THR A 523 -28.13 22.25 -11.24
N GLY A 524 -27.78 23.42 -10.72
CA GLY A 524 -28.59 24.11 -9.70
C GLY A 524 -30.04 24.43 -10.11
N ALA A 525 -30.36 24.33 -11.43
CA ALA A 525 -31.71 24.52 -11.95
C ALA A 525 -32.51 23.21 -12.12
N THR A 526 -31.92 22.06 -11.79
CA THR A 526 -32.57 20.73 -11.91
C THR A 526 -33.76 20.64 -10.94
N THR A 527 -34.91 20.20 -11.45
CA THR A 527 -36.15 20.07 -10.68
C THR A 527 -36.14 18.83 -9.78
N ASP A 528 -37.02 18.80 -8.77
CA ASP A 528 -37.14 17.61 -7.87
C ASP A 528 -37.53 16.36 -8.63
N ALA A 529 -38.44 16.47 -9.60
CA ALA A 529 -38.82 15.34 -10.44
C ALA A 529 -37.62 14.79 -11.21
N GLN A 530 -36.81 15.63 -11.82
CA GLN A 530 -35.60 15.24 -12.54
C GLN A 530 -34.56 14.55 -11.62
N PHE A 531 -34.35 15.09 -10.39
CA PHE A 531 -33.46 14.42 -9.43
C PHE A 531 -33.98 13.03 -9.06
N ASN A 532 -35.28 12.88 -8.82
CA ASN A 532 -35.86 11.58 -8.48
C ASN A 532 -35.79 10.58 -9.64
N ASP A 533 -36.02 11.05 -10.87
CA ASP A 533 -35.86 10.22 -12.09
C ASP A 533 -34.39 9.77 -12.25
N MET A 534 -33.43 10.66 -12.02
CA MET A 534 -31.99 10.33 -12.08
C MET A 534 -31.60 9.31 -11.01
N ARG A 535 -32.10 9.45 -9.77
CA ARG A 535 -31.87 8.47 -8.71
C ARG A 535 -32.42 7.09 -9.10
N THR A 536 -33.67 7.04 -9.54
CA THR A 536 -34.29 5.80 -9.99
C THR A 536 -33.55 5.18 -11.16
N ALA A 537 -33.12 5.99 -12.14
CA ALA A 537 -32.32 5.49 -13.26
C ALA A 537 -30.97 4.92 -12.82
N TRP A 538 -30.30 5.55 -11.86
CA TRP A 538 -29.04 5.08 -11.29
C TRP A 538 -29.24 3.78 -10.49
N GLU A 539 -30.26 3.71 -9.64
CA GLU A 539 -30.59 2.50 -8.87
C GLU A 539 -30.87 1.29 -9.79
N ASN A 540 -31.53 1.52 -10.92
CA ASN A 540 -31.81 0.50 -11.91
C ASN A 540 -30.56 0.04 -12.70
N GLN A 541 -29.43 0.76 -12.61
CA GLN A 541 -28.17 0.37 -13.23
C GLN A 541 -27.27 -0.42 -12.27
N LEU A 542 -27.58 -0.42 -10.96
CA LEU A 542 -26.84 -1.23 -10.00
C LEU A 542 -26.97 -2.72 -10.34
N HIS A 543 -25.86 -3.41 -10.31
CA HIS A 543 -25.78 -4.80 -10.74
C HIS A 543 -24.74 -5.57 -9.94
N ASP A 544 -24.76 -6.88 -10.12
CA ASP A 544 -23.75 -7.76 -9.55
C ASP A 544 -22.67 -8.05 -10.59
N GLU A 545 -21.43 -8.04 -10.14
CA GLU A 545 -20.26 -8.38 -10.96
C GLU A 545 -19.49 -9.52 -10.32
N TYR A 546 -18.75 -10.28 -11.14
CA TYR A 546 -17.77 -11.21 -10.62
C TYR A 546 -16.57 -11.35 -11.56
N ASP A 547 -15.41 -11.59 -10.97
CA ASP A 547 -14.16 -11.81 -11.65
C ASP A 547 -13.53 -13.13 -11.19
N ILE A 548 -13.04 -13.90 -12.15
CA ILE A 548 -12.15 -15.03 -11.92
C ILE A 548 -10.80 -14.67 -12.49
N PHE A 549 -9.81 -14.60 -11.65
CA PHE A 549 -8.44 -14.30 -12.04
C PHE A 549 -7.55 -15.53 -11.84
N PHE A 550 -6.75 -15.84 -12.86
CA PHE A 550 -5.73 -16.88 -12.80
C PHE A 550 -4.43 -16.34 -13.38
N SER A 551 -3.31 -16.64 -12.71
CA SER A 551 -1.99 -16.38 -13.28
C SER A 551 -1.02 -17.51 -12.97
N LEU A 552 -0.07 -17.73 -13.89
CA LEU A 552 1.04 -18.64 -13.73
C LEU A 552 2.32 -17.95 -14.21
N GLY A 553 3.37 -18.04 -13.41
CA GLY A 553 4.64 -17.38 -13.70
C GLY A 553 5.83 -18.25 -13.35
N VAL A 554 6.93 -18.00 -14.04
CA VAL A 554 8.25 -18.53 -13.73
C VAL A 554 9.18 -17.37 -13.50
N LYS A 555 9.84 -17.35 -12.34
CA LYS A 555 10.86 -16.39 -11.97
C LYS A 555 12.19 -17.10 -11.90
N TRP A 556 13.19 -16.54 -12.53
CA TRP A 556 14.57 -16.98 -12.46
C TRP A 556 15.42 -15.95 -11.76
N THR A 557 16.41 -16.45 -11.05
CA THR A 557 17.26 -15.65 -10.20
C THR A 557 18.69 -16.17 -10.18
N TYR A 558 19.66 -15.30 -10.44
CA TYR A 558 21.09 -15.62 -10.47
C TYR A 558 21.85 -15.02 -9.32
#